data_680aa0a7350548dcefd9e05031ace4b0
#
_entry.id   680aa0a7350548dcefd9e05031ace4b0
#
_cell.length_a   1.000
_cell.length_b   1.000
_cell.length_c   1.000
_cell.angle_alpha   90.00
_cell.angle_beta   90.00
_cell.angle_gamma   90.00
#
_symmetry.space_group_name_H-M   'P 1'
#
loop_
_entity.id
_entity.type
_entity.pdbx_description
1 polymer ?
#
loop_
_entity_poly.entity_id
_entity_poly.type
_entity_poly.pdbx_seq_one_letter_code
_entity_poly.pdbx_strand_id
1 'polypeptide(L)'
;MNYGFVIDNRTCIGCHACTVACKSEHDVPIGVNRTHVKYIEKGTFPNSTREFSVHRCNHCADAPCVEICPTTALYKRADGIVDFDNDRCIGCKSCMQACPYDALYMDPNTNTAAKCNYCAHRVDTGYEPACVIVCPVEAIVSGDLDDPNSSIAQLVAEEETMVRKPEKGANPNLYYINGSSEMLNPTATERQTDYVWSEQSLGVGHYAKFADERKSEADLDSLLVQMAMDTHSRKGTAFDQRAIDNVAKEIQQEVDTQEARRVYD
;
A
#
# COMPACT_ATOMS: atom_id res chain seq x y z
N MET A 1 -13.10 -13.96 21.94
CA MET A 1 -13.28 -13.62 20.53
C MET A 1 -12.18 -12.64 20.15
N ASN A 2 -11.36 -12.99 19.21
CA ASN A 2 -10.19 -12.23 18.80
C ASN A 2 -9.97 -12.41 17.29
N TYR A 3 -10.45 -11.49 16.49
CA TYR A 3 -10.35 -11.57 15.04
C TYR A 3 -8.92 -11.38 14.52
N GLY A 4 -8.52 -12.25 13.61
CA GLY A 4 -7.23 -12.21 12.94
C GLY A 4 -7.29 -12.60 11.47
N PHE A 5 -6.16 -12.50 10.81
CA PHE A 5 -5.97 -12.95 9.43
C PHE A 5 -4.82 -13.95 9.32
N VAL A 6 -4.95 -14.90 8.43
CA VAL A 6 -3.85 -15.70 7.91
C VAL A 6 -3.72 -15.43 6.42
N ILE A 7 -2.49 -15.28 5.94
CA ILE A 7 -2.17 -15.16 4.52
C ILE A 7 -1.28 -16.32 4.12
N ASP A 8 -1.78 -17.20 3.27
CA ASP A 8 -1.01 -18.31 2.72
C ASP A 8 -0.25 -17.86 1.45
N ASN A 9 1.07 -17.67 1.59
CA ASN A 9 1.90 -17.23 0.49
C ASN A 9 2.22 -18.34 -0.52
N ARG A 10 1.91 -19.60 -0.20
CA ARG A 10 2.04 -20.73 -1.14
C ARG A 10 1.02 -20.62 -2.27
N THR A 11 -0.15 -20.06 -1.97
CA THR A 11 -1.27 -19.92 -2.93
C THR A 11 -1.43 -18.51 -3.47
N CYS A 12 -0.95 -17.48 -2.77
CA CYS A 12 -1.09 -16.08 -3.20
C CYS A 12 -0.40 -15.83 -4.55
N ILE A 13 -1.15 -15.33 -5.53
CA ILE A 13 -0.67 -15.03 -6.90
C ILE A 13 -0.44 -13.54 -7.16
N GLY A 14 -0.57 -12.69 -6.15
CA GLY A 14 -0.31 -11.25 -6.26
C GLY A 14 -1.29 -10.48 -7.15
N CYS A 15 -2.52 -10.98 -7.35
CA CYS A 15 -3.48 -10.45 -8.33
C CYS A 15 -4.11 -9.09 -7.96
N HIS A 16 -3.86 -8.56 -6.77
CA HIS A 16 -4.45 -7.31 -6.22
C HIS A 16 -5.98 -7.31 -6.05
N ALA A 17 -6.69 -8.42 -6.25
CA ALA A 17 -8.13 -8.45 -6.05
C ALA A 17 -8.53 -7.96 -4.64
N CYS A 18 -7.79 -8.34 -3.62
CA CYS A 18 -7.98 -7.88 -2.24
C CYS A 18 -7.81 -6.36 -2.08
N THR A 19 -6.88 -5.74 -2.83
CA THR A 19 -6.68 -4.29 -2.84
C THR A 19 -7.86 -3.57 -3.48
N VAL A 20 -8.31 -4.05 -4.64
CA VAL A 20 -9.41 -3.44 -5.40
C VAL A 20 -10.72 -3.57 -4.62
N ALA A 21 -11.02 -4.77 -4.09
CA ALA A 21 -12.22 -4.98 -3.29
C ALA A 21 -12.25 -4.08 -2.05
N CYS A 22 -11.12 -3.94 -1.35
CA CYS A 22 -11.03 -3.05 -0.19
C CYS A 22 -11.26 -1.58 -0.57
N LYS A 23 -10.76 -1.15 -1.74
CA LYS A 23 -11.01 0.21 -2.25
C LYS A 23 -12.48 0.44 -2.56
N SER A 24 -13.12 -0.51 -3.23
CA SER A 24 -14.54 -0.42 -3.59
C SER A 24 -15.46 -0.48 -2.36
N GLU A 25 -15.15 -1.37 -1.41
CA GLU A 25 -15.96 -1.56 -0.19
C GLU A 25 -15.96 -0.34 0.75
N HIS A 26 -14.85 0.39 0.78
CA HIS A 26 -14.61 1.47 1.74
C HIS A 26 -14.43 2.84 1.10
N ASP A 27 -14.74 3.00 -0.17
CA ASP A 27 -14.54 4.24 -0.93
C ASP A 27 -13.14 4.86 -0.71
N VAL A 28 -12.10 3.98 -0.68
CA VAL A 28 -10.73 4.43 -0.38
C VAL A 28 -10.21 5.30 -1.52
N PRO A 29 -9.79 6.54 -1.26
CA PRO A 29 -9.35 7.47 -2.29
C PRO A 29 -8.20 6.95 -3.14
N ILE A 30 -8.06 7.50 -4.36
CA ILE A 30 -6.92 7.22 -5.23
C ILE A 30 -5.64 7.74 -4.56
N GLY A 31 -4.55 6.97 -4.68
CA GLY A 31 -3.26 7.31 -4.10
C GLY A 31 -2.99 6.68 -2.73
N VAL A 32 -4.02 6.25 -1.99
CA VAL A 32 -3.88 5.59 -0.69
C VAL A 32 -4.51 4.20 -0.67
N ASN A 33 -4.07 3.33 0.22
CA ASN A 33 -4.55 1.95 0.28
C ASN A 33 -4.69 1.48 1.73
N ARG A 34 -5.78 0.76 2.05
CA ARG A 34 -5.94 0.00 3.32
C ARG A 34 -5.26 -1.36 3.26
N THR A 35 -5.23 -1.95 2.08
CA THR A 35 -4.59 -3.23 1.77
C THR A 35 -3.83 -3.08 0.46
N HIS A 36 -2.60 -3.58 0.40
CA HIS A 36 -1.79 -3.58 -0.82
C HIS A 36 -0.90 -4.82 -0.88
N VAL A 37 -0.47 -5.18 -2.07
CA VAL A 37 0.43 -6.31 -2.32
C VAL A 37 1.75 -5.77 -2.84
N LYS A 38 2.85 -6.19 -2.23
CA LYS A 38 4.20 -5.90 -2.73
C LYS A 38 4.76 -7.12 -3.44
N TYR A 39 5.45 -6.89 -4.54
CA TYR A 39 6.20 -7.89 -5.27
C TYR A 39 7.66 -7.85 -4.83
N ILE A 40 8.19 -9.00 -4.44
CA ILE A 40 9.58 -9.16 -4.05
C ILE A 40 10.20 -10.12 -5.06
N GLU A 41 11.13 -9.61 -5.84
CA GLU A 41 11.87 -10.42 -6.80
C GLU A 41 13.25 -10.73 -6.21
N LYS A 42 13.68 -11.98 -6.36
CA LYS A 42 14.95 -12.50 -5.85
C LYS A 42 15.72 -13.20 -6.95
N GLY A 43 17.05 -13.14 -6.85
CA GLY A 43 17.95 -13.80 -7.78
C GLY A 43 18.16 -13.00 -9.06
N THR A 44 18.83 -13.64 -10.03
CA THR A 44 19.15 -13.08 -11.33
C THR A 44 18.71 -14.05 -12.41
N PHE A 45 18.34 -13.51 -13.58
CA PHE A 45 17.99 -14.36 -14.72
C PHE A 45 19.14 -15.36 -15.03
N PRO A 46 18.84 -16.66 -15.30
CA PRO A 46 17.52 -17.28 -15.40
C PRO A 46 16.92 -17.77 -14.08
N ASN A 47 17.63 -17.64 -12.94
CA ASN A 47 17.23 -18.18 -11.65
C ASN A 47 16.56 -17.09 -10.77
N SER A 48 15.54 -16.43 -11.32
CA SER A 48 14.76 -15.43 -10.58
C SER A 48 13.47 -16.03 -10.03
N THR A 49 13.11 -15.64 -8.81
CA THR A 49 11.85 -15.99 -8.15
C THR A 49 11.10 -14.74 -7.73
N ARG A 50 9.76 -14.82 -7.72
CA ARG A 50 8.90 -13.71 -7.28
C ARG A 50 8.02 -14.18 -6.14
N GLU A 51 7.98 -13.39 -5.08
CA GLU A 51 7.10 -13.59 -3.92
C GLU A 51 6.14 -12.42 -3.79
N PHE A 52 5.01 -12.65 -3.10
CA PHE A 52 3.98 -11.64 -2.90
C PHE A 52 3.76 -11.40 -1.42
N SER A 53 3.85 -10.15 -0.99
CA SER A 53 3.63 -9.76 0.39
C SER A 53 2.38 -8.89 0.51
N VAL A 54 1.34 -9.43 1.12
CA VAL A 54 0.09 -8.71 1.34
C VAL A 54 0.18 -7.91 2.64
N HIS A 55 0.05 -6.62 2.56
CA HIS A 55 0.16 -5.68 3.67
C HIS A 55 -1.17 -5.05 4.01
N ARG A 56 -1.47 -5.00 5.31
CA ARG A 56 -2.66 -4.33 5.89
C ARG A 56 -2.45 -4.07 7.37
N CYS A 57 -3.44 -3.50 8.05
CA CYS A 57 -3.45 -3.44 9.51
C CYS A 57 -3.42 -4.85 10.10
N ASN A 58 -2.58 -5.06 11.10
CA ASN A 58 -2.40 -6.36 11.73
C ASN A 58 -3.31 -6.55 12.95
N HIS A 59 -4.18 -5.60 13.28
CA HIS A 59 -5.10 -5.66 14.43
C HIS A 59 -4.41 -6.16 15.71
N CYS A 60 -3.28 -5.55 16.05
CA CYS A 60 -2.37 -5.97 17.10
C CYS A 60 -3.07 -6.15 18.45
N ALA A 61 -2.64 -7.14 19.23
CA ALA A 61 -3.09 -7.32 20.60
C ALA A 61 -2.68 -6.11 21.46
N ASP A 62 -1.42 -5.68 21.32
CA ASP A 62 -0.88 -4.49 21.96
C ASP A 62 -0.67 -3.42 20.88
N ALA A 63 -1.71 -2.66 20.60
CA ALA A 63 -1.77 -1.75 19.46
C ALA A 63 -1.15 -0.37 19.79
N PRO A 64 0.10 -0.06 19.37
CA PRO A 64 0.76 1.19 19.72
C PRO A 64 0.07 2.42 19.12
N CYS A 65 -0.65 2.25 18.03
CA CYS A 65 -1.44 3.31 17.43
C CYS A 65 -2.68 3.71 18.26
N VAL A 66 -3.21 2.79 19.06
CA VAL A 66 -4.31 3.06 20.01
C VAL A 66 -3.76 3.80 21.23
N GLU A 67 -2.67 3.31 21.79
CA GLU A 67 -2.05 3.89 22.99
C GLU A 67 -1.61 5.33 22.80
N ILE A 68 -1.05 5.66 21.63
CA ILE A 68 -0.53 7.00 21.35
C ILE A 68 -1.63 8.00 20.96
N CYS A 69 -2.85 7.55 20.69
CA CYS A 69 -3.90 8.43 20.18
C CYS A 69 -4.44 9.38 21.26
N PRO A 70 -4.19 10.70 21.18
CA PRO A 70 -4.55 11.64 22.25
C PRO A 70 -6.07 11.84 22.39
N THR A 71 -6.82 11.60 21.31
CA THR A 71 -8.27 11.78 21.26
C THR A 71 -9.04 10.46 21.36
N THR A 72 -8.32 9.34 21.54
CA THR A 72 -8.91 7.99 21.49
C THR A 72 -9.76 7.74 20.24
N ALA A 73 -9.41 8.42 19.14
CA ALA A 73 -10.03 8.19 17.85
C ALA A 73 -9.70 6.79 17.29
N LEU A 74 -8.53 6.25 17.63
CA LEU A 74 -8.19 4.85 17.43
C LEU A 74 -8.50 4.09 18.71
N TYR A 75 -9.20 2.99 18.60
CA TYR A 75 -9.60 2.17 19.74
C TYR A 75 -9.61 0.68 19.37
N LYS A 76 -9.49 -0.17 20.37
CA LYS A 76 -9.61 -1.62 20.24
C LYS A 76 -10.98 -2.06 20.71
N ARG A 77 -11.70 -2.80 19.87
CA ARG A 77 -12.99 -3.39 20.19
C ARG A 77 -12.81 -4.64 21.06
N ALA A 78 -13.89 -5.08 21.69
CA ALA A 78 -13.90 -6.30 22.51
C ALA A 78 -13.61 -7.60 21.73
N ASP A 79 -13.82 -7.56 20.42
CA ASP A 79 -13.54 -8.65 19.48
C ASP A 79 -12.13 -8.63 18.89
N GLY A 80 -11.25 -7.79 19.45
CA GLY A 80 -9.86 -7.68 19.00
C GLY A 80 -9.62 -6.74 17.81
N ILE A 81 -10.67 -6.32 17.11
CA ILE A 81 -10.53 -5.41 15.97
C ILE A 81 -10.05 -4.04 16.47
N VAL A 82 -8.97 -3.54 15.88
CA VAL A 82 -8.57 -2.13 16.05
C VAL A 82 -9.32 -1.30 15.04
N ASP A 83 -10.20 -0.42 15.50
CA ASP A 83 -11.05 0.43 14.67
C ASP A 83 -10.71 1.90 14.84
N PHE A 84 -11.38 2.78 14.13
CA PHE A 84 -11.15 4.23 14.16
C PHE A 84 -12.46 5.02 13.99
N ASP A 85 -12.47 6.19 14.61
CA ASP A 85 -13.56 7.18 14.56
C ASP A 85 -13.01 8.46 13.94
N ASN A 86 -13.49 8.81 12.76
CA ASN A 86 -13.06 9.99 12.03
C ASN A 86 -13.49 11.29 12.69
N ASP A 87 -14.63 11.31 13.39
CA ASP A 87 -15.17 12.51 14.02
C ASP A 87 -14.33 12.95 15.22
N ARG A 88 -13.64 11.99 15.85
CA ARG A 88 -12.72 12.25 16.97
C ARG A 88 -11.29 12.52 16.54
N CYS A 89 -10.96 12.22 15.29
CA CYS A 89 -9.58 12.33 14.79
C CYS A 89 -9.21 13.77 14.48
N ILE A 90 -8.12 14.26 15.08
CA ILE A 90 -7.57 15.61 14.86
C ILE A 90 -6.45 15.66 13.80
N GLY A 91 -6.17 14.57 13.10
CA GLY A 91 -5.15 14.52 12.04
C GLY A 91 -3.69 14.67 12.49
N CYS A 92 -3.37 14.44 13.77
CA CYS A 92 -2.02 14.65 14.33
C CYS A 92 -0.93 13.71 13.81
N LYS A 93 -1.28 12.65 13.11
CA LYS A 93 -0.37 11.64 12.47
C LYS A 93 0.47 10.82 13.47
N SER A 94 0.35 10.98 14.78
CA SER A 94 1.12 10.21 15.78
C SER A 94 0.94 8.70 15.63
N CYS A 95 -0.26 8.24 15.33
CA CYS A 95 -0.56 6.83 15.08
C CYS A 95 0.19 6.23 13.88
N MET A 96 0.47 7.04 12.86
CA MET A 96 1.24 6.60 11.69
C MET A 96 2.71 6.37 12.06
N GLN A 97 3.26 7.21 12.92
CA GLN A 97 4.65 7.07 13.41
C GLN A 97 4.80 5.88 14.37
N ALA A 98 3.76 5.63 15.19
CA ALA A 98 3.77 4.52 16.13
C ALA A 98 3.59 3.14 15.47
N CYS A 99 2.96 3.08 14.29
CA CYS A 99 2.67 1.82 13.63
C CYS A 99 3.94 1.21 13.00
N PRO A 100 4.42 0.04 13.45
CA PRO A 100 5.62 -0.57 12.86
C PRO A 100 5.38 -1.17 11.47
N TYR A 101 4.12 -1.24 11.02
CA TYR A 101 3.71 -1.92 9.78
C TYR A 101 3.32 -0.97 8.64
N ASP A 102 3.35 0.35 8.86
CA ASP A 102 2.89 1.38 7.91
C ASP A 102 1.45 1.13 7.41
N ALA A 103 0.58 0.70 8.33
CA ALA A 103 -0.77 0.29 7.98
C ALA A 103 -1.81 1.42 8.03
N LEU A 104 -1.40 2.63 8.42
CA LEU A 104 -2.26 3.81 8.47
C LEU A 104 -1.89 4.80 7.36
N TYR A 105 -2.88 5.54 6.90
CA TYR A 105 -2.69 6.65 5.97
C TYR A 105 -3.57 7.83 6.40
N MET A 106 -3.26 9.02 5.88
CA MET A 106 -4.18 10.16 5.99
C MET A 106 -5.13 10.11 4.81
N ASP A 107 -6.43 10.13 5.10
CA ASP A 107 -7.44 10.24 4.07
C ASP A 107 -7.43 11.67 3.50
N PRO A 108 -7.17 11.85 2.20
CA PRO A 108 -7.06 13.17 1.59
C PRO A 108 -8.38 13.94 1.57
N ASN A 109 -9.53 13.25 1.69
CA ASN A 109 -10.84 13.89 1.66
C ASN A 109 -11.26 14.43 3.04
N THR A 110 -10.92 13.69 4.11
CA THR A 110 -11.34 14.03 5.48
C THR A 110 -10.21 14.60 6.32
N ASN A 111 -8.95 14.48 5.89
CA ASN A 111 -7.75 14.82 6.65
C ASN A 111 -7.65 14.08 7.99
N THR A 112 -8.23 12.89 8.08
CA THR A 112 -8.21 12.02 9.25
C THR A 112 -7.41 10.75 8.98
N ALA A 113 -6.88 10.12 10.03
CA ALA A 113 -6.18 8.85 9.89
C ALA A 113 -7.16 7.72 9.58
N ALA A 114 -6.83 6.91 8.59
CA ALA A 114 -7.61 5.73 8.23
C ALA A 114 -6.71 4.51 8.03
N LYS A 115 -7.30 3.32 8.11
CA LYS A 115 -6.63 2.03 7.98
C LYS A 115 -7.63 0.91 7.70
N CYS A 116 -7.17 -0.32 7.52
CA CYS A 116 -8.05 -1.48 7.55
C CYS A 116 -8.76 -1.56 8.92
N ASN A 117 -10.08 -1.66 8.91
CA ASN A 117 -10.93 -1.84 10.08
C ASN A 117 -11.59 -3.24 10.11
N TYR A 118 -10.96 -4.22 9.48
CA TYR A 118 -11.45 -5.60 9.38
C TYR A 118 -12.81 -5.73 8.67
N CYS A 119 -13.25 -4.72 7.92
CA CYS A 119 -14.63 -4.63 7.41
C CYS A 119 -15.68 -4.82 8.52
N ALA A 120 -15.53 -4.12 9.64
CA ALA A 120 -16.36 -4.30 10.84
C ALA A 120 -17.86 -4.28 10.52
N HIS A 121 -18.32 -3.40 9.63
CA HIS A 121 -19.71 -3.30 9.17
C HIS A 121 -20.24 -4.61 8.52
N ARG A 122 -19.34 -5.41 7.89
CA ARG A 122 -19.70 -6.72 7.33
C ARG A 122 -19.68 -7.80 8.42
N VAL A 123 -18.62 -7.82 9.21
CA VAL A 123 -18.42 -8.82 10.27
C VAL A 123 -19.52 -8.73 11.33
N ASP A 124 -19.92 -7.52 11.70
CA ASP A 124 -21.04 -7.27 12.64
C ASP A 124 -22.39 -7.83 12.12
N THR A 125 -22.52 -8.04 10.81
CA THR A 125 -23.70 -8.64 10.18
C THR A 125 -23.50 -10.11 9.77
N GLY A 126 -22.38 -10.72 10.18
CA GLY A 126 -22.08 -12.13 9.94
C GLY A 126 -21.47 -12.44 8.58
N TYR A 127 -20.99 -11.42 7.85
CA TYR A 127 -20.29 -11.61 6.58
C TYR A 127 -18.77 -11.54 6.77
N GLU A 128 -18.05 -12.21 5.90
CA GLU A 128 -16.59 -12.11 5.85
C GLU A 128 -16.11 -10.76 5.28
N PRO A 129 -14.87 -10.35 5.61
CA PRO A 129 -14.25 -9.18 5.00
C PRO A 129 -14.19 -9.29 3.46
N ALA A 130 -14.43 -8.20 2.75
CA ALA A 130 -14.47 -8.17 1.28
C ALA A 130 -13.20 -8.74 0.63
N CYS A 131 -12.03 -8.51 1.23
CA CYS A 131 -10.75 -9.01 0.72
C CYS A 131 -10.59 -10.54 0.85
N VAL A 132 -11.32 -11.18 1.74
CA VAL A 132 -11.38 -12.66 1.89
C VAL A 132 -12.22 -13.24 0.78
N ILE A 133 -13.47 -12.77 0.66
CA ILE A 133 -14.45 -13.29 -0.32
C ILE A 133 -13.94 -13.17 -1.75
N VAL A 134 -13.23 -12.09 -2.08
CA VAL A 134 -12.77 -11.82 -3.45
C VAL A 134 -11.49 -12.58 -3.82
N CYS A 135 -10.84 -13.23 -2.87
CA CYS A 135 -9.57 -13.91 -3.13
C CYS A 135 -9.78 -15.17 -4.00
N PRO A 136 -9.35 -15.18 -5.28
CA PRO A 136 -9.68 -16.27 -6.20
C PRO A 136 -8.97 -17.59 -5.88
N VAL A 137 -7.94 -17.53 -5.01
CA VAL A 137 -7.12 -18.69 -4.61
C VAL A 137 -7.20 -18.95 -3.10
N GLU A 138 -8.15 -18.30 -2.42
CA GLU A 138 -8.40 -18.46 -0.98
C GLU A 138 -7.15 -18.30 -0.10
N ALA A 139 -6.20 -17.48 -0.57
CA ALA A 139 -4.95 -17.23 0.14
C ALA A 139 -5.13 -16.40 1.42
N ILE A 140 -6.29 -15.77 1.62
CA ILE A 140 -6.58 -14.94 2.79
C ILE A 140 -7.68 -15.58 3.59
N VAL A 141 -7.39 -15.98 4.81
CA VAL A 141 -8.35 -16.55 5.75
C VAL A 141 -8.58 -15.57 6.89
N SER A 142 -9.81 -15.43 7.34
CA SER A 142 -10.20 -14.57 8.47
C SER A 142 -11.07 -15.35 9.45
N GLY A 143 -11.07 -14.94 10.72
CA GLY A 143 -11.93 -15.55 11.73
C GLY A 143 -11.48 -15.25 13.16
N ASP A 144 -12.11 -15.93 14.09
CA ASP A 144 -11.82 -15.83 15.52
C ASP A 144 -10.66 -16.76 15.89
N LEU A 145 -9.58 -16.19 16.37
CA LEU A 145 -8.38 -16.91 16.84
C LEU A 145 -8.61 -17.62 18.19
N ASP A 146 -9.59 -17.18 18.97
CA ASP A 146 -9.92 -17.77 20.27
C ASP A 146 -10.86 -18.97 20.16
N ASP A 147 -11.54 -19.15 19.02
CA ASP A 147 -12.39 -20.32 18.77
C ASP A 147 -11.58 -21.47 18.15
N PRO A 148 -11.30 -22.54 18.88
CA PRO A 148 -10.51 -23.66 18.37
C PRO A 148 -11.18 -24.41 17.19
N ASN A 149 -12.48 -24.19 16.96
CA ASN A 149 -13.19 -24.78 15.83
C ASN A 149 -13.16 -23.90 14.58
N SER A 150 -12.67 -22.66 14.69
CA SER A 150 -12.53 -21.77 13.54
C SER A 150 -11.43 -22.26 12.59
N SER A 151 -11.64 -22.07 11.29
CA SER A 151 -10.65 -22.44 10.26
C SER A 151 -9.31 -21.73 10.46
N ILE A 152 -9.34 -20.48 10.93
CA ILE A 152 -8.12 -19.71 11.17
C ILE A 152 -7.32 -20.23 12.37
N ALA A 153 -7.99 -20.60 13.47
CA ALA A 153 -7.31 -21.13 14.65
C ALA A 153 -6.68 -22.49 14.36
N GLN A 154 -7.37 -23.36 13.59
CA GLN A 154 -6.83 -24.63 13.13
C GLN A 154 -5.61 -24.42 12.22
N LEU A 155 -5.69 -23.51 11.24
CA LEU A 155 -4.56 -23.17 10.38
C LEU A 155 -3.33 -22.68 11.17
N VAL A 156 -3.53 -21.80 12.16
CA VAL A 156 -2.44 -21.30 13.01
C VAL A 156 -1.84 -22.40 13.90
N ALA A 157 -2.64 -23.39 14.30
CA ALA A 157 -2.17 -24.51 15.12
C ALA A 157 -1.44 -25.59 14.31
N GLU A 158 -1.85 -25.82 13.08
CA GLU A 158 -1.34 -26.92 12.23
C GLU A 158 -0.13 -26.50 11.37
N GLU A 159 -0.08 -25.24 10.96
CA GLU A 159 0.93 -24.72 10.03
C GLU A 159 2.00 -23.90 10.73
N GLU A 160 3.21 -23.90 10.19
CA GLU A 160 4.25 -23.00 10.63
C GLU A 160 3.92 -21.56 10.18
N THR A 161 3.47 -20.75 11.13
CA THR A 161 3.07 -19.38 10.88
C THR A 161 4.13 -18.39 11.35
N MET A 162 4.26 -17.30 10.63
CA MET A 162 5.18 -16.20 10.94
C MET A 162 4.42 -14.90 11.06
N VAL A 163 4.97 -13.96 11.82
CA VAL A 163 4.46 -12.60 11.95
C VAL A 163 5.51 -11.59 11.53
N ARG A 164 5.07 -10.41 11.12
CA ARG A 164 5.98 -9.33 10.76
C ARG A 164 6.48 -8.60 12.02
N LYS A 165 7.78 -8.29 12.04
CA LYS A 165 8.43 -7.45 13.08
C LYS A 165 8.06 -7.85 14.52
N PRO A 166 8.22 -9.11 14.94
CA PRO A 166 7.88 -9.56 16.29
C PRO A 166 8.68 -8.81 17.36
N GLU A 167 9.88 -8.33 17.03
CA GLU A 167 10.76 -7.56 17.90
C GLU A 167 10.18 -6.21 18.34
N LYS A 168 9.10 -5.74 17.70
CA LYS A 168 8.40 -4.49 18.07
C LYS A 168 7.38 -4.66 19.20
N GLY A 169 7.11 -5.88 19.64
CA GLY A 169 6.23 -6.16 20.78
C GLY A 169 4.77 -5.79 20.60
N ALA A 170 4.32 -5.51 19.38
CA ALA A 170 2.93 -5.12 19.12
C ALA A 170 1.95 -6.32 19.07
N ASN A 171 2.45 -7.55 19.11
CA ASN A 171 1.66 -8.79 19.08
C ASN A 171 0.58 -8.79 17.98
N PRO A 172 0.99 -8.91 16.69
CA PRO A 172 0.08 -8.81 15.57
C PRO A 172 -0.84 -10.04 15.45
N ASN A 173 -2.11 -9.83 15.09
CA ASN A 173 -3.09 -10.87 14.75
C ASN A 173 -3.17 -11.12 13.23
N LEU A 174 -2.09 -10.88 12.52
CA LEU A 174 -1.92 -11.21 11.11
C LEU A 174 -0.73 -12.14 10.97
N TYR A 175 -1.01 -13.35 10.49
CA TYR A 175 -0.06 -14.44 10.34
C TYR A 175 0.21 -14.70 8.85
N TYR A 176 1.40 -15.20 8.57
CA TYR A 176 1.81 -15.61 7.22
C TYR A 176 2.28 -17.05 7.24
N ILE A 177 1.78 -17.86 6.31
CA ILE A 177 2.28 -19.22 6.04
C ILE A 177 3.31 -19.11 4.91
N ASN A 178 4.45 -19.78 5.07
CA ASN A 178 5.54 -19.77 4.09
C ASN A 178 6.03 -18.36 3.72
N GLY A 179 6.23 -17.51 4.73
CA GLY A 179 6.79 -16.17 4.56
C GLY A 179 8.31 -16.18 4.62
N SER A 180 9.00 -15.70 3.58
CA SER A 180 10.44 -15.46 3.68
C SER A 180 10.74 -14.19 4.50
N SER A 181 11.96 -14.09 5.05
CA SER A 181 12.39 -12.92 5.81
C SER A 181 12.25 -11.62 5.02
N GLU A 182 12.59 -11.67 3.73
CA GLU A 182 12.49 -10.53 2.80
C GLU A 182 11.02 -10.15 2.53
N MET A 183 10.16 -11.14 2.42
CA MET A 183 8.73 -10.92 2.22
C MET A 183 8.08 -10.32 3.48
N LEU A 184 8.44 -10.81 4.65
CA LEU A 184 7.90 -10.31 5.92
C LEU A 184 8.41 -8.90 6.25
N ASN A 185 9.61 -8.56 5.82
CA ASN A 185 10.21 -7.25 6.02
C ASN A 185 10.87 -6.71 4.73
N PRO A 186 10.09 -6.38 3.70
CA PRO A 186 10.61 -5.96 2.39
C PRO A 186 11.46 -4.68 2.43
N THR A 187 11.38 -3.91 3.53
CA THR A 187 12.22 -2.72 3.72
C THR A 187 13.62 -3.03 4.25
N ALA A 188 13.84 -4.24 4.79
CA ALA A 188 15.15 -4.71 5.25
C ALA A 188 15.96 -5.41 4.16
N THR A 189 15.38 -5.63 2.98
CA THR A 189 16.06 -6.24 1.85
C THR A 189 17.15 -5.31 1.34
N GLU A 190 18.36 -5.81 1.13
CA GLU A 190 19.42 -5.04 0.47
C GLU A 190 18.93 -4.58 -0.91
N ARG A 191 19.07 -3.29 -1.17
CA ARG A 191 18.72 -2.70 -2.45
C ARG A 191 19.72 -3.14 -3.49
N GLN A 192 19.30 -4.00 -4.41
CA GLN A 192 20.05 -4.15 -5.64
C GLN A 192 19.78 -2.92 -6.50
N THR A 193 20.84 -2.24 -6.91
CA THR A 193 20.79 -0.96 -7.65
C THR A 193 19.98 -1.03 -8.96
N ASP A 194 19.75 -2.24 -9.46
CA ASP A 194 19.05 -2.48 -10.73
C ASP A 194 17.54 -2.72 -10.57
N TYR A 195 17.00 -2.61 -9.34
CA TYR A 195 15.61 -2.94 -9.04
C TYR A 195 14.73 -1.69 -8.88
N VAL A 196 13.97 -1.39 -9.90
CA VAL A 196 13.00 -0.28 -9.96
C VAL A 196 11.89 -0.40 -8.90
N TRP A 197 11.57 -1.61 -8.42
CA TRP A 197 10.41 -1.87 -7.56
C TRP A 197 10.71 -1.87 -6.06
N SER A 198 11.96 -2.10 -5.66
CA SER A 198 12.33 -2.21 -4.24
C SER A 198 12.31 -0.88 -3.48
N GLU A 199 12.44 0.24 -4.18
CA GLU A 199 12.49 1.57 -3.58
C GLU A 199 11.12 2.17 -3.27
N GLN A 200 10.06 1.57 -3.74
CA GLN A 200 8.69 2.09 -3.62
C GLN A 200 8.03 1.84 -2.28
N SER A 201 8.71 1.16 -1.38
CA SER A 201 8.17 0.81 -0.06
C SER A 201 8.08 1.98 0.92
N LEU A 202 8.55 3.17 0.56
CA LEU A 202 8.68 4.30 1.48
C LEU A 202 7.47 5.25 1.51
N GLY A 203 6.31 4.83 1.02
CA GLY A 203 5.09 5.65 1.09
C GLY A 203 5.09 6.89 0.19
N VAL A 204 6.20 7.16 -0.48
CA VAL A 204 6.28 8.15 -1.55
C VAL A 204 5.89 7.40 -2.81
N GLY A 205 4.75 7.73 -3.38
CA GLY A 205 4.19 7.03 -4.51
C GLY A 205 5.20 6.92 -5.66
N HIS A 206 4.99 5.92 -6.50
CA HIS A 206 5.74 5.59 -7.71
C HIS A 206 6.20 6.81 -8.53
N TYR A 207 5.42 7.89 -8.45
CA TYR A 207 5.64 9.13 -9.18
C TYR A 207 6.73 10.04 -8.59
N ALA A 208 7.08 9.91 -7.31
CA ALA A 208 8.09 10.78 -6.71
C ALA A 208 9.50 10.45 -7.25
N LYS A 209 9.80 9.17 -7.52
CA LYS A 209 11.09 8.80 -8.12
C LYS A 209 11.21 9.28 -9.55
N PHE A 210 10.15 9.22 -10.34
CA PHE A 210 10.13 9.81 -11.69
C PHE A 210 10.21 11.33 -11.67
N ALA A 211 9.84 11.98 -10.57
CA ALA A 211 10.02 13.41 -10.40
C ALA A 211 11.46 13.79 -10.01
N ASP A 212 12.12 12.95 -9.20
CA ASP A 212 13.53 13.16 -8.80
C ASP A 212 14.54 12.73 -9.88
N GLU A 213 14.16 11.78 -10.73
CA GLU A 213 14.87 11.40 -11.94
C GLU A 213 14.46 12.24 -13.15
N ARG A 214 13.88 13.43 -12.94
CA ARG A 214 13.73 14.37 -14.05
C ARG A 214 15.08 14.51 -14.70
N LYS A 215 15.17 13.93 -15.87
CA LYS A 215 16.28 14.18 -16.78
C LYS A 215 16.52 15.66 -16.81
N SER A 216 17.76 16.07 -16.92
CA SER A 216 18.14 17.48 -17.04
C SER A 216 17.21 18.19 -18.03
N GLU A 217 16.97 19.49 -17.88
CA GLU A 217 16.14 20.26 -18.81
C GLU A 217 16.49 19.99 -20.28
N ALA A 218 17.78 19.77 -20.57
CA ALA A 218 18.27 19.39 -21.89
C ALA A 218 17.72 18.02 -22.39
N ASP A 219 17.46 17.07 -21.51
CA ASP A 219 16.89 15.77 -21.87
C ASP A 219 15.37 15.86 -22.11
N LEU A 220 14.69 16.76 -21.40
CA LEU A 220 13.25 16.99 -21.58
C LEU A 220 12.99 17.68 -22.92
N ASP A 221 13.76 18.69 -23.25
CA ASP A 221 13.68 19.41 -24.54
C ASP A 221 13.96 18.46 -25.73
N SER A 222 14.95 17.56 -25.59
CA SER A 222 15.25 16.58 -26.64
C SER A 222 14.11 15.56 -26.82
N LEU A 223 13.45 15.13 -25.74
CA LEU A 223 12.33 14.21 -25.78
C LEU A 223 11.08 14.85 -26.41
N LEU A 224 10.81 16.10 -26.07
CA LEU A 224 9.68 16.87 -26.62
C LEU A 224 9.86 17.13 -28.11
N VAL A 225 11.08 17.46 -28.55
CA VAL A 225 11.43 17.61 -29.96
C VAL A 225 11.25 16.29 -30.69
N GLN A 226 11.67 15.17 -30.10
CA GLN A 226 11.52 13.86 -30.69
C GLN A 226 10.05 13.44 -30.82
N MET A 227 9.23 13.68 -29.79
CA MET A 227 7.78 13.40 -29.83
C MET A 227 7.06 14.28 -30.85
N ALA A 228 7.47 15.56 -31.01
CA ALA A 228 6.94 16.45 -32.00
C ALA A 228 7.31 16.01 -33.43
N MET A 229 8.54 15.56 -33.65
CA MET A 229 9.01 14.98 -34.91
C MET A 229 8.24 13.71 -35.29
N ASP A 230 8.02 12.81 -34.33
CA ASP A 230 7.28 11.56 -34.55
C ASP A 230 5.81 11.79 -34.89
N THR A 231 5.18 12.78 -34.28
CA THR A 231 3.78 13.16 -34.59
C THR A 231 3.64 13.82 -35.96
N HIS A 232 4.64 14.59 -36.39
CA HIS A 232 4.65 15.22 -37.74
C HIS A 232 4.97 14.20 -38.85
N SER A 233 5.89 13.29 -38.60
CA SER A 233 6.22 12.20 -39.52
C SER A 233 5.00 11.31 -39.85
N ARG A 234 4.15 11.04 -38.86
CA ARG A 234 2.93 10.25 -39.03
C ARG A 234 1.83 10.97 -39.83
N LYS A 235 1.84 12.31 -39.89
CA LYS A 235 0.78 13.10 -40.56
C LYS A 235 1.19 13.62 -41.95
N GLY A 236 2.45 13.41 -42.38
CA GLY A 236 2.93 13.83 -43.71
C GLY A 236 2.86 15.34 -43.95
N THR A 237 2.80 16.17 -42.91
CA THR A 237 2.74 17.62 -42.98
C THR A 237 4.12 18.23 -42.81
N ALA A 238 4.38 19.37 -43.44
CA ALA A 238 5.64 20.09 -43.29
C ALA A 238 5.87 20.52 -41.84
N PHE A 239 7.12 20.44 -41.44
CA PHE A 239 7.59 20.83 -40.10
C PHE A 239 7.30 22.31 -39.82
N ASP A 240 6.52 22.61 -38.80
CA ASP A 240 6.24 23.97 -38.35
C ASP A 240 6.94 24.24 -37.01
N GLN A 241 8.08 24.90 -37.07
CA GLN A 241 8.87 25.27 -35.92
C GLN A 241 8.09 26.14 -34.90
N ARG A 242 7.12 26.96 -35.39
CA ARG A 242 6.30 27.81 -34.52
C ARG A 242 5.36 27.00 -33.64
N ALA A 243 4.87 25.86 -34.13
CA ALA A 243 4.03 24.98 -33.35
C ALA A 243 4.79 24.35 -32.18
N ILE A 244 6.06 23.98 -32.40
CA ILE A 244 6.97 23.44 -31.38
C ILE A 244 7.28 24.51 -30.32
N ASP A 245 7.62 25.71 -30.74
CA ASP A 245 7.94 26.81 -29.84
C ASP A 245 6.75 27.21 -28.95
N ASN A 246 5.51 27.09 -29.47
CA ASN A 246 4.31 27.34 -28.70
C ASN A 246 4.05 26.25 -27.66
N VAL A 247 4.20 24.98 -28.02
CA VAL A 247 4.04 23.84 -27.09
C VAL A 247 5.12 23.90 -25.99
N ALA A 248 6.36 24.21 -26.34
CA ALA A 248 7.42 24.39 -25.37
C ALA A 248 7.14 25.51 -24.36
N LYS A 249 6.57 26.63 -24.82
CA LYS A 249 6.18 27.76 -23.95
C LYS A 249 5.01 27.40 -23.02
N GLU A 250 4.02 26.66 -23.50
CA GLU A 250 2.89 26.21 -22.68
C GLU A 250 3.36 25.27 -21.57
N ILE A 251 4.26 24.32 -21.90
CA ILE A 251 4.84 23.39 -20.92
C ILE A 251 5.68 24.16 -19.90
N GLN A 252 6.50 25.13 -20.33
CA GLN A 252 7.30 25.93 -19.39
C GLN A 252 6.41 26.72 -18.44
N GLN A 253 5.32 27.31 -18.91
CA GLN A 253 4.35 28.01 -18.06
C GLN A 253 3.69 27.07 -17.04
N GLU A 254 3.44 25.83 -17.41
CA GLU A 254 2.84 24.84 -16.50
C GLU A 254 3.82 24.38 -15.43
N VAL A 255 5.11 24.20 -15.79
CA VAL A 255 6.20 23.91 -14.87
C VAL A 255 6.41 25.05 -13.87
N ASP A 256 6.51 26.29 -14.34
CA ASP A 256 6.69 27.49 -13.50
C ASP A 256 5.50 27.66 -12.53
N THR A 257 4.29 27.34 -12.99
CA THR A 257 3.07 27.38 -12.15
C THR A 257 3.08 26.29 -11.07
N GLN A 258 3.60 25.12 -11.38
CA GLN A 258 3.72 24.03 -10.40
C GLN A 258 4.84 24.30 -9.38
N GLU A 259 5.94 24.90 -9.79
CA GLU A 259 7.01 25.34 -8.87
C GLU A 259 6.53 26.46 -7.94
N ALA A 260 5.78 27.44 -8.45
CA ALA A 260 5.19 28.47 -7.63
C ALA A 260 4.20 27.92 -6.58
N ARG A 261 3.47 26.86 -6.88
CA ARG A 261 2.57 26.18 -5.92
C ARG A 261 3.33 25.41 -4.84
N ARG A 262 4.53 24.88 -5.15
CA ARG A 262 5.37 24.16 -4.18
C ARG A 262 6.02 25.05 -3.13
N VAL A 263 6.15 26.34 -3.40
CA VAL A 263 6.75 27.33 -2.46
C VAL A 263 5.74 27.79 -1.40
N TYR A 264 4.45 27.50 -1.58
CA TYR A 264 3.37 27.93 -0.67
C TYR A 264 2.67 26.78 0.09
N ASP A 265 3.11 25.52 -0.10
CA ASP A 265 2.73 24.35 0.68
C ASP A 265 3.92 23.89 1.58
#